data_d8f1937ee8ec9ed9ea178c8cbfe6e84e
#
_entry.id   d8f1937ee8ec9ed9ea178c8cbfe6e84e
#
_cell.length_a   1.000
_cell.length_b   1.000
_cell.length_c   1.000
_cell.angle_alpha   90.00
_cell.angle_beta   90.00
_cell.angle_gamma   90.00
#
_symmetry.space_group_name_H-M   'P 1'
#
loop_
_entity.id
_entity.type
_entity.pdbx_description
1 polymer ?
#
loop_
_entity_poly.entity_id
_entity_poly.type
_entity_poly.pdbx_seq_one_letter_code
_entity_poly.pdbx_strand_id
1 'polypeptide(L)'
;MCAKKIRFYGHPQLPFEEWEPSYVDQGKVNPGQSGYTDLDITPADLAADKVSERNLHFISLGSGSSGNCCYIGSKRGGILIDAGVKTEDVVRMLSSNGISMNSVKALLLTHDHSDHVRYAYNIVRNHKHIRIFCTNRVLGGILRRHSISKRIKEYHNPVFKE
;
A
#
# COMPACT_ATOMS: atom_id res chain seq x y z
N MET A 1 -4.20 -30.74 -13.88
CA MET A 1 -5.00 -29.61 -13.30
C MET A 1 -4.31 -28.33 -13.69
N CYS A 2 -5.00 -27.43 -14.41
CA CYS A 2 -4.40 -26.16 -14.84
C CYS A 2 -4.33 -25.17 -13.68
N ALA A 3 -3.16 -24.58 -13.45
CA ALA A 3 -3.01 -23.43 -12.55
C ALA A 3 -3.80 -22.24 -13.10
N LYS A 4 -4.59 -21.58 -12.27
CA LYS A 4 -5.38 -20.40 -12.66
C LYS A 4 -4.57 -19.15 -12.37
N LYS A 5 -4.32 -18.32 -13.39
CA LYS A 5 -3.72 -16.98 -13.24
C LYS A 5 -4.80 -15.97 -12.88
N ILE A 6 -4.58 -15.23 -11.80
CA ILE A 6 -5.44 -14.13 -11.39
C ILE A 6 -4.81 -12.84 -11.91
N ARG A 7 -5.50 -12.15 -12.79
CA ARG A 7 -5.10 -10.80 -13.27
C ARG A 7 -5.98 -9.75 -12.61
N PHE A 8 -5.35 -8.76 -12.05
CA PHE A 8 -6.04 -7.59 -11.52
C PHE A 8 -6.03 -6.49 -12.61
N TYR A 9 -7.18 -6.25 -13.22
CA TYR A 9 -7.37 -5.10 -14.10
C TYR A 9 -7.96 -3.96 -13.27
N GLY A 10 -7.18 -2.94 -13.01
CA GLY A 10 -7.70 -1.68 -12.52
C GLY A 10 -8.45 -0.98 -13.65
N HIS A 11 -9.77 -1.04 -13.69
CA HIS A 11 -10.57 -0.22 -14.59
C HIS A 11 -11.01 1.03 -13.82
N PRO A 12 -10.56 2.24 -14.19
CA PRO A 12 -10.82 3.45 -13.41
C PRO A 12 -12.27 3.94 -13.47
N GLN A 13 -13.17 3.24 -14.12
CA GLN A 13 -14.55 3.68 -14.39
C GLN A 13 -15.65 2.72 -13.95
N LEU A 14 -15.34 1.58 -13.33
CA LEU A 14 -16.38 0.69 -12.81
C LEU A 14 -16.57 0.91 -11.31
N PRO A 15 -17.83 0.95 -10.81
CA PRO A 15 -18.10 0.89 -9.39
C PRO A 15 -17.46 -0.38 -8.79
N PHE A 16 -16.94 -0.27 -7.59
CA PHE A 16 -16.26 -1.38 -6.90
C PHE A 16 -17.13 -2.65 -6.77
N GLU A 17 -18.46 -2.47 -6.75
CA GLU A 17 -19.47 -3.53 -6.66
C GLU A 17 -19.60 -4.36 -7.94
N GLU A 18 -19.10 -3.85 -9.09
CA GLU A 18 -19.12 -4.56 -10.37
C GLU A 18 -17.78 -5.19 -10.73
N TRP A 19 -16.78 -5.09 -9.81
CA TRP A 19 -15.46 -5.60 -10.07
C TRP A 19 -15.37 -7.08 -9.73
N GLU A 20 -15.45 -7.94 -10.76
CA GLU A 20 -15.13 -9.36 -10.64
C GLU A 20 -13.71 -9.63 -11.14
N PRO A 21 -12.90 -10.41 -10.39
CA PRO A 21 -11.58 -10.81 -10.87
C PRO A 21 -11.77 -11.73 -12.09
N SER A 22 -11.33 -11.26 -13.25
CA SER A 22 -11.34 -12.09 -14.44
C SER A 22 -10.25 -13.16 -14.34
N TYR A 23 -10.66 -14.42 -14.31
CA TYR A 23 -9.76 -15.57 -14.41
C TYR A 23 -9.43 -15.80 -15.88
N VAL A 24 -8.15 -15.77 -16.23
CA VAL A 24 -7.69 -16.07 -17.59
C VAL A 24 -7.10 -17.48 -17.59
N ASP A 25 -7.60 -18.33 -18.47
CA ASP A 25 -7.02 -19.65 -18.72
C ASP A 25 -5.63 -19.48 -19.37
N GLN A 26 -4.62 -20.16 -18.82
CA GLN A 26 -3.21 -20.02 -19.20
C GLN A 26 -2.89 -20.33 -20.66
N GLY A 27 -3.84 -20.93 -21.41
CA GLY A 27 -3.65 -21.30 -22.82
C GLY A 27 -3.63 -20.14 -23.82
N LYS A 28 -3.90 -18.89 -23.42
CA LYS A 28 -4.14 -17.77 -24.36
C LYS A 28 -3.45 -16.45 -23.96
N VAL A 29 -2.22 -16.51 -23.53
CA VAL A 29 -1.44 -15.28 -23.29
C VAL A 29 -0.71 -14.90 -24.55
N ASN A 30 -1.11 -13.79 -25.19
CA ASN A 30 -0.36 -13.23 -26.30
C ASN A 30 1.00 -12.71 -25.79
N PRO A 31 2.13 -13.17 -26.36
CA PRO A 31 3.44 -12.65 -26.02
C PRO A 31 3.56 -11.24 -26.62
N GLY A 32 3.43 -10.21 -25.81
CA GLY A 32 3.57 -8.81 -26.26
C GLY A 32 2.98 -7.74 -25.38
N GLN A 33 2.23 -8.09 -24.34
CA GLN A 33 1.78 -7.10 -23.35
C GLN A 33 2.80 -6.99 -22.22
N SER A 34 3.70 -6.05 -22.34
CA SER A 34 4.62 -5.64 -21.28
C SER A 34 3.85 -4.98 -20.12
N GLY A 35 4.10 -5.42 -18.91
CA GLY A 35 3.72 -4.65 -17.72
C GLY A 35 2.94 -5.38 -16.63
N TYR A 36 2.67 -6.67 -16.74
CA TYR A 36 1.98 -7.42 -15.68
C TYR A 36 2.88 -8.52 -15.14
N THR A 37 3.18 -8.47 -13.85
CA THR A 37 3.75 -9.60 -13.13
C THR A 37 2.65 -10.61 -12.87
N ASP A 38 2.64 -11.69 -13.64
CA ASP A 38 1.80 -12.85 -13.36
C ASP A 38 2.34 -13.54 -12.10
N LEU A 39 1.54 -13.57 -11.03
CA LEU A 39 1.83 -14.44 -9.89
C LEU A 39 1.43 -15.87 -10.26
N ASP A 40 2.41 -16.70 -10.63
CA ASP A 40 2.19 -18.11 -10.85
C ASP A 40 2.00 -18.81 -9.50
N ILE A 41 0.75 -19.07 -9.13
CA ILE A 41 0.41 -19.87 -7.94
C ILE A 41 0.22 -21.31 -8.42
N THR A 42 1.16 -22.19 -8.09
CA THR A 42 1.06 -23.60 -8.42
C THR A 42 0.12 -24.34 -7.45
N PRO A 43 -0.45 -25.50 -7.84
CA PRO A 43 -1.23 -26.34 -6.92
C PRO A 43 -0.45 -26.74 -5.65
N ALA A 44 0.87 -26.84 -5.74
CA ALA A 44 1.74 -27.10 -4.58
C ALA A 44 1.80 -25.91 -3.63
N ASP A 45 1.69 -24.69 -4.14
CA ASP A 45 1.63 -23.48 -3.33
C ASP A 45 0.28 -23.34 -2.60
N LEU A 46 -0.79 -23.93 -3.15
CA LEU A 46 -2.12 -23.97 -2.54
C LEU A 46 -2.28 -25.10 -1.51
N ALA A 47 -1.44 -26.13 -1.57
CA ALA A 47 -1.57 -27.34 -0.75
C ALA A 47 -0.78 -27.29 0.56
N ALA A 48 0.07 -26.32 0.77
CA ALA A 48 0.91 -26.23 1.96
C ALA A 48 0.46 -25.11 2.89
N ASP A 49 0.48 -25.36 4.19
CA ASP A 49 0.36 -24.33 5.25
C ASP A 49 1.29 -23.13 5.06
N LYS A 50 2.29 -23.25 4.19
CA LYS A 50 3.19 -22.18 3.76
C LYS A 50 2.50 -21.04 2.99
N VAL A 51 1.36 -21.29 2.33
CA VAL A 51 0.58 -20.25 1.62
C VAL A 51 0.01 -19.25 2.63
N SER A 52 -0.41 -19.71 3.81
CA SER A 52 -0.97 -18.82 4.84
C SER A 52 0.04 -17.79 5.37
N GLU A 53 1.34 -18.07 5.30
CA GLU A 53 2.40 -17.13 5.69
C GLU A 53 2.76 -16.10 4.60
N ARG A 54 2.40 -16.38 3.33
CA ARG A 54 2.69 -15.53 2.18
C ARG A 54 1.52 -14.65 1.76
N ASN A 55 0.36 -14.82 2.38
CA ASN A 55 -0.81 -14.02 2.04
C ASN A 55 -0.55 -12.54 2.31
N LEU A 56 -0.62 -11.75 1.25
CA LEU A 56 -0.63 -10.30 1.34
C LEU A 56 -2.05 -9.82 1.60
N HIS A 57 -2.18 -8.94 2.58
CA HIS A 57 -3.41 -8.22 2.86
C HIS A 57 -3.30 -6.83 2.26
N PHE A 58 -4.26 -6.47 1.43
CA PHE A 58 -4.45 -5.10 0.95
C PHE A 58 -5.71 -4.54 1.59
N ILE A 59 -5.60 -3.38 2.21
CA ILE A 59 -6.73 -2.69 2.84
C ILE A 59 -6.72 -1.24 2.38
N SER A 60 -7.78 -0.81 1.69
CA SER A 60 -8.00 0.60 1.43
C SER A 60 -8.52 1.26 2.71
N LEU A 61 -7.75 2.19 3.27
CA LEU A 61 -8.09 2.94 4.47
C LEU A 61 -8.75 4.29 4.14
N GLY A 62 -8.69 4.69 2.88
CA GLY A 62 -9.33 5.86 2.33
C GLY A 62 -8.90 6.07 0.89
N SER A 63 -9.84 6.54 0.07
CA SER A 63 -9.58 6.91 -1.32
C SER A 63 -10.45 8.11 -1.70
N GLY A 64 -9.85 9.10 -2.36
CA GLY A 64 -10.53 10.30 -2.83
C GLY A 64 -9.94 11.60 -2.29
N SER A 65 -10.57 12.71 -2.61
CA SER A 65 -10.10 14.07 -2.28
C SER A 65 -10.04 14.38 -0.78
N SER A 66 -10.75 13.61 0.05
CA SER A 66 -10.73 13.78 1.52
C SER A 66 -9.51 13.14 2.17
N GLY A 67 -8.89 12.14 1.54
CA GLY A 67 -7.68 11.51 2.03
C GLY A 67 -7.44 10.13 1.43
N ASN A 68 -6.20 9.88 1.05
CA ASN A 68 -5.74 8.63 0.46
C ASN A 68 -4.79 7.94 1.43
N CYS A 69 -5.05 6.66 1.70
CA CYS A 69 -4.19 5.81 2.49
C CYS A 69 -4.53 4.35 2.21
N CYS A 70 -3.55 3.50 2.03
CA CYS A 70 -3.77 2.06 2.01
C CYS A 70 -2.69 1.33 2.80
N TYR A 71 -3.02 0.11 3.21
CA TYR A 71 -2.12 -0.82 3.88
C TYR A 71 -1.86 -2.02 2.99
N ILE A 72 -0.61 -2.42 2.91
CA ILE A 72 -0.18 -3.68 2.30
C ILE A 72 0.70 -4.42 3.31
N GLY A 73 0.37 -5.65 3.60
CA GLY A 73 1.16 -6.42 4.57
C GLY A 73 0.85 -7.90 4.60
N SER A 74 1.60 -8.59 5.44
CA SER A 74 1.48 -10.01 5.73
C SER A 74 1.55 -10.24 7.24
N LYS A 75 1.54 -11.49 7.70
CA LYS A 75 1.78 -11.85 9.11
C LYS A 75 3.13 -11.33 9.65
N ARG A 76 4.12 -11.06 8.78
CA ARG A 76 5.45 -10.56 9.16
C ARG A 76 5.49 -9.04 9.36
N GLY A 77 4.43 -8.34 9.01
CA GLY A 77 4.30 -6.89 9.05
C GLY A 77 3.90 -6.30 7.72
N GLY A 78 3.72 -4.98 7.69
CA GLY A 78 3.25 -4.30 6.50
C GLY A 78 3.73 -2.86 6.41
N ILE A 79 3.24 -2.19 5.39
CA ILE A 79 3.55 -0.81 5.07
C ILE A 79 2.25 -0.03 4.84
N LEU A 80 2.29 1.26 5.14
CA LEU A 80 1.29 2.21 4.69
C LEU A 80 1.77 2.89 3.40
N ILE A 81 0.85 3.14 2.51
CA ILE A 81 1.07 3.97 1.31
C ILE A 81 0.16 5.17 1.42
N ASP A 82 0.77 6.34 1.44
CA ASP A 82 0.17 7.64 1.70
C ASP A 82 -0.46 7.79 3.11
N ALA A 83 -0.70 9.02 3.51
CA ALA A 83 -1.12 9.42 4.85
C ALA A 83 -2.13 10.57 4.82
N GLY A 84 -3.11 10.48 3.94
CA GLY A 84 -4.19 11.46 3.83
C GLY A 84 -5.31 11.26 4.83
N VAL A 85 -5.40 10.07 5.45
CA VAL A 85 -6.41 9.69 6.43
C VAL A 85 -5.93 9.99 7.85
N LYS A 86 -6.83 10.39 8.74
CA LYS A 86 -6.50 10.67 10.15
C LYS A 86 -5.86 9.46 10.82
N THR A 87 -4.82 9.69 11.61
CA THR A 87 -4.06 8.62 12.27
C THR A 87 -4.96 7.71 13.12
N GLU A 88 -5.91 8.28 13.84
CA GLU A 88 -6.85 7.55 14.70
C GLU A 88 -7.75 6.61 13.89
N ASP A 89 -8.19 7.06 12.70
CA ASP A 89 -8.99 6.25 11.80
C ASP A 89 -8.16 5.12 11.19
N VAL A 90 -6.92 5.39 10.79
CA VAL A 90 -5.97 4.36 10.32
C VAL A 90 -5.79 3.27 11.39
N VAL A 91 -5.51 3.67 12.63
CA VAL A 91 -5.34 2.73 13.77
C VAL A 91 -6.61 1.91 13.96
N ARG A 92 -7.79 2.55 14.00
CA ARG A 92 -9.07 1.87 14.19
C ARG A 92 -9.34 0.84 13.09
N MET A 93 -9.16 1.24 11.83
CA MET A 93 -9.43 0.37 10.68
C MET A 93 -8.46 -0.81 10.60
N LEU A 94 -7.18 -0.61 10.89
CA LEU A 94 -6.22 -1.71 10.98
C LEU A 94 -6.58 -2.66 12.12
N SER A 95 -6.91 -2.13 13.31
CA SER A 95 -7.29 -2.95 14.47
C SER A 95 -8.55 -3.77 14.21
N SER A 96 -9.56 -3.23 13.52
CA SER A 96 -10.76 -3.99 13.15
C SER A 96 -10.48 -5.14 12.17
N ASN A 97 -9.33 -5.10 11.48
CA ASN A 97 -8.83 -6.19 10.63
C ASN A 97 -7.76 -7.04 11.34
N GLY A 98 -7.63 -6.95 12.66
CA GLY A 98 -6.66 -7.72 13.46
C GLY A 98 -5.21 -7.29 13.26
N ILE A 99 -4.95 -6.11 12.70
CA ILE A 99 -3.61 -5.60 12.40
C ILE A 99 -3.22 -4.53 13.43
N SER A 100 -2.12 -4.76 14.12
CA SER A 100 -1.55 -3.78 15.05
C SER A 100 -0.70 -2.75 14.31
N MET A 101 -0.78 -1.48 14.70
CA MET A 101 0.14 -0.43 14.22
C MET A 101 1.62 -0.76 14.50
N ASN A 102 1.91 -1.58 15.51
CA ASN A 102 3.28 -2.04 15.79
C ASN A 102 3.85 -2.95 14.70
N SER A 103 3.00 -3.59 13.89
CA SER A 103 3.43 -4.39 12.75
C SER A 103 3.72 -3.58 11.49
N VAL A 104 3.30 -2.31 11.45
CA VAL A 104 3.60 -1.40 10.33
C VAL A 104 5.06 -0.97 10.41
N LYS A 105 5.84 -1.23 9.37
CA LYS A 105 7.30 -0.98 9.34
C LYS A 105 7.66 0.32 8.64
N ALA A 106 6.86 0.73 7.66
CA ALA A 106 7.16 1.88 6.82
C ALA A 106 5.90 2.63 6.39
N LEU A 107 6.09 3.91 6.07
CA LEU A 107 5.14 4.77 5.39
C LEU A 107 5.78 5.24 4.08
N LEU A 108 5.24 4.82 2.95
CA LEU A 108 5.62 5.31 1.63
C LEU A 108 4.75 6.52 1.28
N LEU A 109 5.38 7.60 0.81
CA LEU A 109 4.66 8.77 0.30
C LEU A 109 4.90 8.88 -1.20
N THR A 110 3.81 8.84 -1.97
CA THR A 110 3.86 8.84 -3.43
C THR A 110 4.14 10.22 -3.99
N HIS A 111 3.48 11.26 -3.45
CA HIS A 111 3.65 12.65 -3.85
C HIS A 111 3.21 13.61 -2.74
N ASP A 112 3.37 14.91 -2.96
CA ASP A 112 3.24 15.95 -1.92
C ASP A 112 1.86 16.64 -1.86
N HIS A 113 0.80 16.07 -2.40
CA HIS A 113 -0.55 16.63 -2.26
C HIS A 113 -1.10 16.41 -0.84
N SER A 114 -1.92 17.33 -0.35
CA SER A 114 -2.40 17.33 1.03
C SER A 114 -3.22 16.10 1.40
N ASP A 115 -4.03 15.61 0.47
CA ASP A 115 -4.84 14.41 0.63
C ASP A 115 -4.02 13.10 0.63
N HIS A 116 -2.70 13.19 0.41
CA HIS A 116 -1.75 12.08 0.50
C HIS A 116 -0.77 12.21 1.68
N VAL A 117 -0.51 13.42 2.19
CA VAL A 117 0.57 13.62 3.17
C VAL A 117 0.14 14.28 4.47
N ARG A 118 -1.10 14.75 4.58
CA ARG A 118 -1.62 15.59 5.68
C ARG A 118 -1.29 15.05 7.06
N TYR A 119 -1.36 13.75 7.28
CA TYR A 119 -1.13 13.10 8.58
C TYR A 119 0.20 12.35 8.68
N ALA A 120 1.09 12.46 7.68
CA ALA A 120 2.36 11.73 7.66
C ALA A 120 3.19 11.97 8.93
N TYR A 121 3.33 13.24 9.37
CA TYR A 121 4.06 13.55 10.59
C TYR A 121 3.36 13.03 11.86
N ASN A 122 2.02 13.06 11.90
CA ASN A 122 1.26 12.55 13.04
C ASN A 122 1.47 11.04 13.22
N ILE A 123 1.45 10.29 12.11
CA ILE A 123 1.72 8.83 12.14
C ILE A 123 3.09 8.56 12.73
N VAL A 124 4.16 9.13 12.18
CA VAL A 124 5.53 8.82 12.64
C VAL A 124 5.85 9.40 14.02
N ARG A 125 5.25 10.52 14.40
CA ARG A 125 5.40 11.08 15.74
C ARG A 125 4.80 10.16 16.81
N ASN A 126 3.63 9.59 16.53
CA ASN A 126 2.92 8.71 17.46
C ASN A 126 3.48 7.28 17.43
N HIS A 127 4.03 6.87 16.31
CA HIS A 127 4.59 5.53 16.06
C HIS A 127 6.05 5.64 15.58
N LYS A 128 6.96 5.99 16.48
CA LYS A 128 8.37 6.37 16.20
C LYS A 128 9.19 5.29 15.48
N HIS A 129 8.74 4.03 15.50
CA HIS A 129 9.38 2.93 14.79
C HIS A 129 9.11 2.94 13.29
N ILE A 130 8.07 3.66 12.84
CA ILE A 130 7.73 3.79 11.42
C ILE A 130 8.66 4.80 10.76
N ARG A 131 9.27 4.41 9.65
CA ARG A 131 10.12 5.30 8.82
C ARG A 131 9.36 5.72 7.58
N ILE A 132 9.59 6.98 7.15
CA ILE A 132 9.03 7.53 5.91
C ILE A 132 9.99 7.23 4.76
N PHE A 133 9.45 6.72 3.67
CA PHE A 133 10.16 6.50 2.43
C PHE A 133 9.51 7.33 1.32
N CYS A 134 10.24 8.29 0.79
CA CYS A 134 9.85 9.09 -0.36
C CYS A 134 11.11 9.70 -0.99
N THR A 135 10.95 10.29 -2.19
CA THR A 135 12.06 11.03 -2.80
C THR A 135 12.33 12.33 -2.04
N ASN A 136 13.56 12.85 -2.17
CA ASN A 136 13.91 14.17 -1.62
C ASN A 136 13.01 15.28 -2.20
N ARG A 137 12.59 15.13 -3.45
CA ARG A 137 11.66 16.07 -4.12
C ARG A 137 10.30 16.11 -3.42
N VAL A 138 9.73 14.93 -3.10
CA VAL A 138 8.46 14.82 -2.36
C VAL A 138 8.60 15.44 -0.97
N LEU A 139 9.64 15.09 -0.21
CA LEU A 139 9.90 15.69 1.10
C LEU A 139 10.05 17.21 1.02
N GLY A 140 10.80 17.71 0.04
CA GLY A 140 10.96 19.13 -0.22
C GLY A 140 9.62 19.82 -0.53
N GLY A 141 8.76 19.19 -1.30
CA GLY A 141 7.39 19.65 -1.59
C GLY A 141 6.53 19.73 -0.34
N ILE A 142 6.53 18.69 0.49
CA ILE A 142 5.83 18.64 1.77
C ILE A 142 6.23 19.83 2.67
N LEU A 143 7.52 20.07 2.81
CA LEU A 143 8.04 21.13 3.68
C LEU A 143 7.77 22.55 3.17
N ARG A 144 7.59 22.73 1.86
CA ARG A 144 7.26 24.02 1.25
C ARG A 144 5.77 24.34 1.24
N ARG A 145 4.94 23.32 0.99
CA ARG A 145 3.51 23.50 0.68
C ARG A 145 2.60 23.30 1.89
N HIS A 146 3.09 22.59 2.92
CA HIS A 146 2.25 22.20 4.05
C HIS A 146 2.83 22.71 5.37
N SER A 147 1.93 23.07 6.29
CA SER A 147 2.29 23.43 7.67
C SER A 147 2.65 22.19 8.50
N ILE A 148 3.49 21.32 7.94
CA ILE A 148 3.96 20.10 8.60
C ILE A 148 5.27 20.41 9.32
N SER A 149 5.43 19.86 10.52
CA SER A 149 6.64 20.05 11.32
C SER A 149 7.90 19.63 10.54
N LYS A 150 8.91 20.50 10.55
CA LYS A 150 10.24 20.21 9.96
C LYS A 150 10.91 18.96 10.57
N ARG A 151 10.47 18.53 11.75
CA ARG A 151 10.94 17.30 12.39
C ARG A 151 10.58 16.03 11.63
N ILE A 152 9.70 16.09 10.62
CA ILE A 152 9.43 14.97 9.72
C ILE A 152 10.71 14.44 9.06
N LYS A 153 11.73 15.30 8.88
CA LYS A 153 13.04 14.92 8.34
C LYS A 153 13.77 13.85 9.18
N GLU A 154 13.52 13.80 10.49
CA GLU A 154 14.14 12.82 11.41
C GLU A 154 13.71 11.38 11.10
N TYR A 155 12.57 11.21 10.42
CA TYR A 155 11.97 9.93 10.06
C TYR A 155 12.18 9.56 8.59
N HIS A 156 12.71 10.46 7.78
CA HIS A 156 12.82 10.29 6.33
C HIS A 156 14.01 9.42 5.94
N ASN A 157 13.73 8.45 5.07
CA ASN A 157 14.72 7.67 4.33
C ASN A 157 14.50 7.91 2.83
N PRO A 158 15.48 8.43 2.09
CA PRO A 158 15.32 8.67 0.65
C PRO A 158 15.25 7.32 -0.09
N VAL A 159 14.30 7.23 -1.03
CA VAL A 159 14.11 6.01 -1.84
C VAL A 159 15.09 5.96 -3.00
N PHE A 160 15.40 7.14 -3.58
CA PHE A 160 16.32 7.27 -4.71
C PHE A 160 17.31 8.41 -4.46
N LYS A 161 18.53 8.25 -4.95
CA LYS A 161 19.44 9.38 -5.15
C LYS A 161 18.98 10.10 -6.42
N GLU A 162 18.58 11.34 -6.28
CA GLU A 162 18.42 12.26 -7.41
C GLU A 162 19.77 12.82 -7.81
#